data_503b4191d208c69c113737d6ba7e4e4e
#
_entry.id   503b4191d208c69c113737d6ba7e4e4e
#
_cell.length_a   1.000
_cell.length_b   1.000
_cell.length_c   1.000
_cell.angle_alpha   90.00
_cell.angle_beta   90.00
_cell.angle_gamma   90.00
#
_symmetry.space_group_name_H-M   'P 1'
#
loop_
_entity.id
_entity.type
_entity.pdbx_description
1 polymer ?
#
loop_
_entity_poly.entity_id
_entity_poly.type
_entity_poly.pdbx_seq_one_letter_code
_entity_poly.pdbx_strand_id
1 'polypeptide(L)'
;TSGTGIINHTFKEYKPCVININRNRKNGALISMSQGKAIPYALFNLQERGKLIIPSNIEVYEGMIIGFNSRENDLTVNPLKTKQLTNFRSSGADEAIVLTPETKITLEKAIEMINEDELIEVTPKEIRLRKRYLKEHERKKDQRSKN
;
A
#
# COMPACT_ATOMS: atom_id res chain seq x y z
N THR A 1 -13.32 12.82 -9.55
CA THR A 1 -14.20 12.36 -10.66
C THR A 1 -13.68 11.11 -11.37
N SER A 2 -12.47 10.65 -11.05
CA SER A 2 -11.82 9.45 -11.64
C SER A 2 -11.85 9.45 -13.18
N GLY A 3 -11.65 10.60 -13.80
CA GLY A 3 -11.61 10.77 -15.25
C GLY A 3 -12.96 10.97 -15.95
N THR A 4 -14.05 11.07 -15.21
CA THR A 4 -15.40 11.24 -15.78
C THR A 4 -15.94 12.67 -15.72
N GLY A 5 -15.14 13.61 -15.21
CA GLY A 5 -15.54 15.00 -15.08
C GLY A 5 -15.07 15.86 -16.25
N ILE A 6 -15.92 16.74 -16.75
CA ILE A 6 -15.58 17.80 -17.69
C ILE A 6 -15.53 19.12 -16.90
N ILE A 7 -14.38 19.82 -16.96
CA ILE A 7 -14.20 21.09 -16.27
C ILE A 7 -14.11 22.20 -17.31
N ASN A 8 -15.00 23.15 -17.23
CA ASN A 8 -14.93 24.42 -17.95
C ASN A 8 -14.56 25.53 -16.97
N HIS A 9 -13.60 26.37 -17.30
CA HIS A 9 -13.22 27.49 -16.47
C HIS A 9 -13.01 28.76 -17.30
N THR A 10 -13.36 29.88 -16.70
CA THR A 10 -13.13 31.22 -17.24
C THR A 10 -12.39 32.03 -16.19
N PHE A 11 -11.47 32.90 -16.63
CA PHE A 11 -10.79 33.80 -15.72
C PHE A 11 -11.78 34.76 -15.11
N LYS A 12 -11.78 34.93 -13.79
CA LYS A 12 -12.59 35.89 -13.07
C LYS A 12 -11.71 36.95 -12.39
N GLU A 13 -10.81 36.53 -11.52
CA GLU A 13 -9.96 37.42 -10.72
C GLU A 13 -8.79 36.68 -10.08
N TYR A 14 -7.78 37.42 -9.63
CA TYR A 14 -6.71 36.86 -8.80
C TYR A 14 -7.13 36.89 -7.33
N LYS A 15 -6.96 35.74 -6.65
CA LYS A 15 -7.18 35.60 -5.20
C LYS A 15 -6.03 34.83 -4.56
N PRO A 16 -5.78 35.01 -3.25
CA PRO A 16 -4.86 34.13 -2.53
C PRO A 16 -5.27 32.68 -2.71
N CYS A 17 -4.30 31.83 -3.08
CA CYS A 17 -4.57 30.39 -3.27
C CYS A 17 -4.80 29.73 -1.91
N VAL A 18 -6.02 29.29 -1.66
CA VAL A 18 -6.35 28.42 -0.52
C VAL A 18 -6.20 26.99 -0.98
N ILE A 19 -4.99 26.43 -0.76
CA ILE A 19 -4.71 25.04 -1.10
C ILE A 19 -5.27 24.14 0.01
N ASN A 20 -6.57 23.94 0.02
CA ASN A 20 -7.20 22.84 0.79
C ASN A 20 -7.25 21.58 -0.08
N ILE A 21 -6.10 21.09 -0.48
CA ILE A 21 -6.04 19.81 -1.17
C ILE A 21 -6.03 18.71 -0.10
N ASN A 22 -7.22 18.34 0.38
CA ASN A 22 -7.40 17.08 1.12
C ASN A 22 -7.20 15.91 0.13
N ARG A 23 -5.96 15.75 -0.34
CA ARG A 23 -5.55 14.61 -1.19
C ARG A 23 -5.27 13.36 -0.37
N ASN A 24 -5.39 13.46 0.94
CA ASN A 24 -5.02 12.38 1.82
C ASN A 24 -5.98 11.21 1.68
N ARG A 25 -5.44 10.09 1.26
CA ARG A 25 -6.12 8.81 1.35
C ARG A 25 -6.57 8.62 2.81
N LYS A 26 -7.84 8.32 3.03
CA LYS A 26 -8.38 8.04 4.38
C LYS A 26 -7.83 6.73 4.95
N ASN A 27 -7.58 5.78 4.08
CA ASN A 27 -7.12 4.44 4.45
C ASN A 27 -5.62 4.41 4.69
N GLY A 28 -5.19 3.71 5.73
CA GLY A 28 -3.77 3.47 6.01
C GLY A 28 -3.09 2.59 4.97
N ALA A 29 -1.78 2.44 5.07
CA ALA A 29 -0.98 1.57 4.23
C ALA A 29 -0.74 0.20 4.90
N LEU A 30 -0.64 -0.86 4.09
CA LEU A 30 -0.04 -2.13 4.48
C LEU A 30 1.44 -2.06 4.13
N ILE A 31 2.31 -2.08 5.14
CA ILE A 31 3.75 -1.81 5.00
C ILE A 31 4.50 -3.10 5.27
N SER A 32 5.39 -3.49 4.36
CA SER A 32 6.26 -4.65 4.57
C SER A 32 7.25 -4.39 5.71
N MET A 33 7.39 -5.37 6.61
CA MET A 33 8.39 -5.37 7.69
C MET A 33 9.67 -6.14 7.32
N SER A 34 9.68 -6.81 6.17
CA SER A 34 10.74 -7.75 5.81
C SER A 34 11.16 -7.59 4.36
N GLN A 35 12.39 -7.99 4.05
CA GLN A 35 12.92 -8.04 2.71
C GLN A 35 12.90 -9.48 2.19
N GLY A 36 12.48 -9.69 0.93
CA GLY A 36 12.44 -10.97 0.24
C GLY A 36 11.26 -11.10 -0.71
N LYS A 37 10.94 -12.32 -1.15
CA LYS A 37 9.82 -12.58 -2.07
C LYS A 37 8.49 -12.70 -1.33
N ALA A 38 7.51 -11.94 -1.76
CA ALA A 38 6.15 -12.02 -1.24
C ALA A 38 5.51 -13.38 -1.57
N ILE A 39 5.07 -14.11 -0.54
CA ILE A 39 4.56 -15.48 -0.65
C ILE A 39 3.04 -15.46 -0.83
N PRO A 40 2.47 -16.26 -1.78
CA PRO A 40 1.02 -16.33 -2.01
C PRO A 40 0.21 -16.55 -0.73
N TYR A 41 0.65 -17.46 0.14
CA TYR A 41 -0.02 -17.75 1.40
C TYR A 41 -0.10 -16.54 2.34
N ALA A 42 1.01 -15.77 2.44
CA ALA A 42 1.00 -14.55 3.25
C ALA A 42 0.06 -13.49 2.67
N LEU A 43 0.10 -13.30 1.35
CA LEU A 43 -0.78 -12.34 0.66
C LEU A 43 -2.25 -12.72 0.79
N PHE A 44 -2.59 -14.00 0.73
CA PHE A 44 -3.95 -14.49 0.95
C PHE A 44 -4.50 -14.07 2.32
N ASN A 45 -3.71 -14.22 3.38
CA ASN A 45 -4.11 -13.77 4.71
C ASN A 45 -4.15 -12.23 4.85
N LEU A 46 -3.37 -11.51 4.05
CA LEU A 46 -3.31 -10.05 4.09
C LEU A 46 -4.45 -9.39 3.31
N GLN A 47 -5.02 -10.06 2.31
CA GLN A 47 -6.15 -9.51 1.54
C GLN A 47 -7.42 -9.31 2.41
N GLU A 48 -7.56 -10.01 3.52
CA GLU A 48 -8.63 -9.77 4.50
C GLU A 48 -8.50 -8.40 5.19
N ARG A 49 -7.28 -7.87 5.26
CA ARG A 49 -6.98 -6.60 5.93
C ARG A 49 -7.06 -5.39 5.00
N GLY A 50 -7.05 -5.62 3.70
CA GLY A 50 -7.10 -4.52 2.73
C GLY A 50 -6.83 -4.96 1.29
N LYS A 51 -6.74 -3.99 0.41
CA LYS A 51 -6.49 -4.21 -1.02
C LYS A 51 -5.00 -4.27 -1.29
N LEU A 52 -4.55 -5.35 -1.92
CA LEU A 52 -3.16 -5.52 -2.34
C LEU A 52 -2.90 -4.77 -3.66
N ILE A 53 -1.71 -4.22 -3.79
CA ILE A 53 -1.22 -3.52 -4.99
C ILE A 53 -0.02 -4.21 -5.62
N ILE A 54 0.42 -5.32 -5.03
CA ILE A 54 1.52 -6.11 -5.52
C ILE A 54 1.07 -7.53 -5.88
N PRO A 55 1.62 -8.15 -6.94
CA PRO A 55 1.43 -9.56 -7.22
C PRO A 55 2.24 -10.43 -6.26
N SER A 56 1.97 -11.73 -6.28
CA SER A 56 2.78 -12.71 -5.57
C SER A 56 4.14 -12.92 -6.25
N ASN A 57 5.10 -13.43 -5.47
CA ASN A 57 6.45 -13.78 -5.92
C ASN A 57 7.33 -12.61 -6.36
N ILE A 58 6.96 -11.36 -6.09
CA ILE A 58 7.83 -10.21 -6.30
C ILE A 58 8.73 -9.96 -5.10
N GLU A 59 9.86 -9.29 -5.37
CA GLU A 59 10.76 -8.81 -4.32
C GLU A 59 10.15 -7.60 -3.61
N VAL A 60 10.07 -7.69 -2.28
CA VAL A 60 9.65 -6.62 -1.39
C VAL A 60 10.77 -6.28 -0.42
N TYR A 61 10.72 -5.09 0.15
CA TYR A 61 11.70 -4.64 1.14
C TYR A 61 11.00 -3.94 2.31
N GLU A 62 11.72 -3.78 3.42
CA GLU A 62 11.20 -3.09 4.61
C GLU A 62 10.79 -1.66 4.28
N GLY A 63 9.57 -1.27 4.67
CA GLY A 63 9.02 0.06 4.39
C GLY A 63 8.32 0.20 3.03
N MET A 64 8.35 -0.82 2.16
CA MET A 64 7.59 -0.85 0.92
C MET A 64 6.09 -0.99 1.23
N ILE A 65 5.25 -0.23 0.54
CA ILE A 65 3.80 -0.32 0.63
C ILE A 65 3.34 -1.43 -0.32
N ILE A 66 2.70 -2.45 0.24
CA ILE A 66 2.23 -3.62 -0.49
C ILE A 66 0.72 -3.63 -0.72
N GLY A 67 0.01 -2.70 -0.07
CA GLY A 67 -1.43 -2.58 -0.18
C GLY A 67 -1.97 -1.42 0.65
N PHE A 68 -3.28 -1.26 0.63
CA PHE A 68 -4.00 -0.26 1.41
C PHE A 68 -4.89 -0.95 2.44
N ASN A 69 -4.74 -0.54 3.69
CA ASN A 69 -5.51 -1.08 4.80
C ASN A 69 -7.00 -0.71 4.64
N SER A 70 -7.89 -1.56 5.14
CA SER A 70 -9.33 -1.23 5.25
C SER A 70 -9.62 -0.19 6.33
N ARG A 71 -8.70 0.00 7.27
CA ARG A 71 -8.76 1.00 8.35
C ARG A 71 -7.89 2.21 8.05
N GLU A 72 -8.08 3.30 8.79
CA GLU A 72 -7.34 4.55 8.61
C GLU A 72 -5.86 4.48 9.02
N ASN A 73 -5.51 3.59 9.95
CA ASN A 73 -4.15 3.45 10.45
C ASN A 73 -3.28 2.57 9.57
N ASP A 74 -2.01 2.92 9.49
CA ASP A 74 -0.98 2.09 8.87
C ASP A 74 -0.78 0.78 9.63
N LEU A 75 -0.53 -0.28 8.89
CA LEU A 75 -0.29 -1.60 9.46
C LEU A 75 0.99 -2.21 8.89
N THR A 76 1.96 -2.46 9.76
CA THR A 76 3.18 -3.19 9.40
C THR A 76 2.89 -4.69 9.37
N VAL A 77 3.20 -5.34 8.26
CA VAL A 77 2.83 -6.73 7.98
C VAL A 77 4.00 -7.54 7.43
N ASN A 78 3.95 -8.86 7.58
CA ASN A 78 4.95 -9.77 7.05
C ASN A 78 4.44 -10.49 5.79
N PRO A 79 4.85 -10.06 4.57
CA PRO A 79 4.45 -10.71 3.32
C PRO A 79 5.23 -12.00 3.01
N LEU A 80 6.18 -12.40 3.88
CA LEU A 80 7.02 -13.58 3.72
C LEU A 80 6.61 -14.72 4.67
N LYS A 81 5.52 -14.56 5.44
CA LYS A 81 5.10 -15.56 6.42
C LYS A 81 4.66 -16.85 5.73
N THR A 82 5.43 -17.93 5.95
CA THR A 82 5.09 -19.27 5.46
C THR A 82 4.01 -19.92 6.31
N LYS A 83 3.29 -20.89 5.72
CA LYS A 83 2.40 -21.78 6.47
C LYS A 83 3.28 -22.60 7.43
N GLN A 84 2.97 -22.58 8.73
CA GLN A 84 3.63 -23.50 9.65
C GLN A 84 3.15 -24.91 9.33
N LEU A 85 4.09 -25.83 9.11
CA LEU A 85 3.78 -27.24 8.98
C LEU A 85 3.32 -27.75 10.33
N THR A 86 2.01 -27.87 10.51
CA THR A 86 1.43 -28.60 11.61
C THR A 86 1.34 -30.06 11.20
N ASN A 87 1.90 -30.96 12.03
CA ASN A 87 1.85 -32.42 11.84
C ASN A 87 0.42 -33.02 11.98
N PHE A 88 -0.61 -32.19 11.86
CA PHE A 88 -1.99 -32.66 11.84
C PHE A 88 -2.28 -33.23 10.45
N ARG A 89 -2.38 -34.55 10.37
CA ARG A 89 -2.97 -35.28 9.22
C ARG A 89 -4.47 -35.00 9.15
N SER A 90 -4.87 -33.79 8.88
CA SER A 90 -6.19 -33.54 8.34
C SER A 90 -6.09 -33.81 6.85
N SER A 91 -6.59 -34.94 6.43
CA SER A 91 -6.88 -35.29 5.04
C SER A 91 -8.03 -34.40 4.51
N GLY A 92 -7.95 -33.13 4.69
CA GLY A 92 -8.91 -32.15 4.24
C GLY A 92 -8.18 -31.14 3.37
N ALA A 93 -8.48 -31.22 2.10
CA ALA A 93 -8.32 -30.19 1.07
C ALA A 93 -7.33 -29.07 1.44
N ASP A 94 -6.15 -29.05 0.81
CA ASP A 94 -5.44 -27.80 0.58
C ASP A 94 -6.41 -26.89 -0.19
N GLU A 95 -7.12 -26.03 0.53
CA GLU A 95 -7.97 -25.04 -0.10
C GLU A 95 -7.11 -24.25 -1.08
N ALA A 96 -7.50 -24.24 -2.34
CA ALA A 96 -6.78 -23.52 -3.37
C ALA A 96 -6.68 -22.04 -2.94
N ILE A 97 -5.44 -21.54 -2.83
CA ILE A 97 -5.20 -20.15 -2.49
C ILE A 97 -5.68 -19.28 -3.65
N VAL A 98 -6.84 -18.67 -3.50
CA VAL A 98 -7.38 -17.73 -4.47
C VAL A 98 -7.00 -16.33 -4.05
N LEU A 99 -6.06 -15.71 -4.77
CA LEU A 99 -5.70 -14.32 -4.57
C LEU A 99 -6.65 -13.44 -5.39
N THR A 100 -7.18 -12.40 -4.74
CA THR A 100 -7.86 -11.32 -5.46
C THR A 100 -6.83 -10.63 -6.35
N PRO A 101 -7.16 -10.34 -7.63
CA PRO A 101 -6.25 -9.63 -8.52
C PRO A 101 -5.74 -8.32 -7.88
N GLU A 102 -4.45 -8.09 -7.99
CA GLU A 102 -3.84 -6.86 -7.48
C GLU A 102 -4.36 -5.63 -8.21
N THR A 103 -4.47 -4.52 -7.49
CA THR A 103 -4.76 -3.22 -8.10
C THR A 103 -3.48 -2.66 -8.71
N LYS A 104 -3.33 -2.71 -10.03
CA LYS A 104 -2.18 -2.13 -10.73
C LYS A 104 -2.11 -0.62 -10.47
N ILE A 105 -0.96 -0.18 -9.99
CA ILE A 105 -0.69 1.22 -9.72
C ILE A 105 -0.04 1.85 -10.95
N THR A 106 -0.72 2.83 -11.56
CA THR A 106 -0.15 3.74 -12.54
C THR A 106 0.44 4.96 -11.84
N LEU A 107 1.27 5.74 -12.53
CA LEU A 107 1.86 6.96 -11.95
C LEU A 107 0.79 7.95 -11.50
N GLU A 108 -0.26 8.13 -12.29
CA GLU A 108 -1.37 9.02 -11.98
C GLU A 108 -2.10 8.59 -10.70
N LYS A 109 -2.40 7.29 -10.57
CA LYS A 109 -3.01 6.74 -9.35
C LYS A 109 -2.08 6.86 -8.14
N ALA A 110 -0.78 6.64 -8.33
CA ALA A 110 0.20 6.78 -7.27
C ALA A 110 0.22 8.22 -6.73
N ILE A 111 0.26 9.22 -7.63
CA ILE A 111 0.23 10.65 -7.26
C ILE A 111 -1.07 11.04 -6.55
N GLU A 112 -2.20 10.46 -6.97
CA GLU A 112 -3.51 10.72 -6.35
C GLU A 112 -3.61 10.11 -4.94
N MET A 113 -2.99 8.96 -4.72
CA MET A 113 -3.14 8.16 -3.50
C MET A 113 -2.05 8.38 -2.44
N ILE A 114 -0.94 9.04 -2.79
CA ILE A 114 0.20 9.19 -1.90
C ILE A 114 -0.08 10.15 -0.74
N ASN A 115 0.33 9.78 0.46
CA ASN A 115 0.33 10.64 1.65
C ASN A 115 1.67 11.37 1.81
N GLU A 116 1.73 12.38 2.66
CA GLU A 116 2.92 13.23 2.87
C GLU A 116 4.15 12.48 3.39
N ASP A 117 3.94 11.37 4.10
CA ASP A 117 5.00 10.51 4.64
C ASP A 117 5.39 9.36 3.71
N GLU A 118 4.88 9.38 2.47
CA GLU A 118 5.10 8.33 1.46
C GLU A 118 5.86 8.88 0.25
N LEU A 119 6.50 8.00 -0.49
CA LEU A 119 7.27 8.31 -1.69
C LEU A 119 6.91 7.34 -2.81
N ILE A 120 6.96 7.82 -4.04
CA ILE A 120 6.80 7.02 -5.25
C ILE A 120 8.20 6.70 -5.80
N GLU A 121 8.48 5.43 -6.02
CA GLU A 121 9.68 4.97 -6.72
C GLU A 121 9.30 4.61 -8.14
N VAL A 122 9.87 5.32 -9.10
CA VAL A 122 9.71 5.03 -10.52
C VAL A 122 10.94 4.29 -11.01
N THR A 123 10.76 3.03 -11.38
CA THR A 123 11.82 2.20 -11.97
C THR A 123 11.50 1.93 -13.43
N PRO A 124 12.48 1.50 -14.26
CA PRO A 124 12.21 1.16 -15.65
C PRO A 124 11.18 0.04 -15.85
N LYS A 125 10.94 -0.78 -14.83
CA LYS A 125 10.05 -1.94 -14.92
C LYS A 125 8.71 -1.74 -14.22
N GLU A 126 8.68 -0.95 -13.14
CA GLU A 126 7.51 -0.86 -12.26
C GLU A 126 7.50 0.43 -11.44
N ILE A 127 6.30 0.78 -10.96
CA ILE A 127 6.07 1.87 -10.02
C ILE A 127 5.81 1.24 -8.66
N ARG A 128 6.54 1.68 -7.64
CA ARG A 128 6.43 1.21 -6.26
C ARG A 128 6.08 2.37 -5.34
N LEU A 129 5.39 2.07 -4.27
CA LEU A 129 5.14 3.01 -3.18
C LEU A 129 5.93 2.59 -1.95
N ARG A 130 6.47 3.55 -1.21
CA ARG A 130 7.17 3.27 0.04
C ARG A 130 6.98 4.38 1.06
N LYS A 131 7.22 4.08 2.32
CA LYS A 131 7.31 5.11 3.35
C LYS A 131 8.61 5.90 3.21
N ARG A 132 8.59 7.17 3.63
CA ARG A 132 9.79 8.03 3.70
C ARG A 132 10.86 7.39 4.58
N TYR A 133 10.47 6.95 5.77
CA TYR A 133 11.32 6.19 6.69
C TYR A 133 11.03 4.69 6.54
N LEU A 134 12.04 3.94 6.12
CA LEU A 134 11.86 2.51 5.84
C LEU A 134 11.69 1.71 7.13
N LYS A 135 12.46 2.03 8.17
CA LYS A 135 12.43 1.30 9.43
C LYS A 135 11.26 1.71 10.31
N GLU A 136 10.61 0.74 10.93
CA GLU A 136 9.43 0.97 11.76
C GLU A 136 9.71 1.91 12.95
N HIS A 137 10.86 1.76 13.60
CA HIS A 137 11.21 2.61 14.74
C HIS A 137 11.42 4.08 14.36
N GLU A 138 11.92 4.36 13.14
CA GLU A 138 12.07 5.71 12.62
C GLU A 138 10.69 6.34 12.35
N ARG A 139 9.76 5.59 11.77
CA ARG A 139 8.38 6.03 11.56
C ARG A 139 7.69 6.39 12.87
N LYS A 140 7.83 5.51 13.89
CA LYS A 140 7.27 5.77 15.23
C LYS A 140 7.88 7.01 15.90
N LYS A 141 9.17 7.25 15.68
CA LYS A 141 9.85 8.45 16.20
C LYS A 141 9.32 9.73 15.54
N ASP A 142 9.18 9.72 14.21
CA ASP A 142 8.65 10.87 13.45
C ASP A 142 7.19 11.18 13.85
N GLN A 143 6.35 10.18 14.03
CA GLN A 143 4.98 10.36 14.51
C GLN A 143 4.90 10.98 15.89
N ARG A 144 5.79 10.59 16.83
CA ARG A 144 5.84 11.18 18.17
C ARG A 144 6.33 12.62 18.19
N SER A 145 7.14 13.02 17.21
CA SER A 145 7.64 14.40 17.10
C SER A 145 6.63 15.36 16.48
N LYS A 146 5.55 14.84 15.86
CA LYS A 146 4.48 15.63 15.24
C LYS A 146 3.25 15.82 16.14
N ASN A 147 3.17 15.03 17.22
CA ASN A 147 2.15 15.16 18.27
C ASN A 147 2.69 15.99 19.45
#